data_859f13ed23d2e198f97fb45ffafb3285
#
_entry.id   859f13ed23d2e198f97fb45ffafb3285
#
_cell.length_a   1.000
_cell.length_b   1.000
_cell.length_c   1.000
_cell.angle_alpha   90.00
_cell.angle_beta   90.00
_cell.angle_gamma   90.00
#
_symmetry.space_group_name_H-M   'P 1'
#
loop_
_entity.id
_entity.type
_entity.pdbx_description
1 polymer ?
#
loop_
_entity_poly.entity_id
_entity_poly.type
_entity_poly.pdbx_seq_one_letter_code
_entity_poly.pdbx_strand_id
1 'polypeptide(L)'
;DMASTSDLVVVILEGPGALIELGLFSGKPDIFNKLVVIQHSDFSSEQSFISLGPLSALRAINENSVLDYNWPFKKEFIKLNDEVLKLICQDISLHLKSERTQSKFDINIDAHLILFIYEVIRCFFPITEKEILDVLQLLYVSREFTLKKVKKITYLLSRFDLVGKRTISSKTYIYPLDQEITKVKLAYKPTGKKKLIFDFMKLRVSIVPHIRSDTRRALALQEIKAYS
;
A
#
# COMPACT_ATOMS: atom_id res chain seq x y z
N ASP A 1 5.73 4.63 4.00
CA ASP A 1 4.80 5.75 3.88
C ASP A 1 3.50 5.26 3.24
N MET A 2 2.33 5.58 3.86
CA MET A 2 1.02 5.10 3.37
C MET A 2 0.75 5.56 1.94
N ALA A 3 1.01 6.82 1.64
CA ALA A 3 0.79 7.38 0.30
C ALA A 3 1.61 6.65 -0.79
N SER A 4 2.84 6.22 -0.48
CA SER A 4 3.68 5.48 -1.45
C SER A 4 3.12 4.09 -1.79
N THR A 5 2.34 3.48 -0.90
CA THR A 5 1.76 2.13 -1.09
C THR A 5 0.34 2.12 -1.63
N SER A 6 -0.33 3.26 -1.63
CA SER A 6 -1.69 3.39 -2.16
C SER A 6 -1.69 3.34 -3.69
N ASP A 7 -2.74 2.82 -4.29
CA ASP A 7 -2.94 2.85 -5.75
C ASP A 7 -3.28 4.26 -6.24
N LEU A 8 -3.90 5.07 -5.38
CA LEU A 8 -4.28 6.46 -5.63
C LEU A 8 -4.14 7.27 -4.35
N VAL A 9 -3.74 8.53 -4.47
CA VAL A 9 -3.73 9.51 -3.38
C VAL A 9 -4.67 10.64 -3.76
N VAL A 10 -5.66 10.90 -2.92
CA VAL A 10 -6.64 11.98 -3.14
C VAL A 10 -6.42 13.04 -2.09
N VAL A 11 -6.25 14.28 -2.51
CA VAL A 11 -6.15 15.45 -1.64
C VAL A 11 -7.33 16.38 -1.91
N ILE A 12 -8.14 16.65 -0.89
CA ILE A 12 -9.24 17.60 -0.98
C ILE A 12 -8.74 18.95 -0.41
N LEU A 13 -8.69 19.97 -1.27
CA LEU A 13 -8.21 21.30 -0.88
C LEU A 13 -9.27 22.05 -0.11
N GLU A 14 -9.32 21.83 1.19
CA GLU A 14 -10.29 22.45 2.10
C GLU A 14 -9.66 23.44 3.10
N GLY A 15 -8.32 23.45 3.19
CA GLY A 15 -7.65 24.31 4.14
C GLY A 15 -6.12 24.21 4.11
N PRO A 16 -5.42 24.93 5.01
CA PRO A 16 -3.95 24.99 5.02
C PRO A 16 -3.26 23.65 5.16
N GLY A 17 -3.87 22.69 5.88
CA GLY A 17 -3.32 21.34 6.04
C GLY A 17 -3.23 20.61 4.70
N ALA A 18 -4.27 20.64 3.89
CA ALA A 18 -4.31 20.02 2.56
C ALA A 18 -3.29 20.65 1.60
N LEU A 19 -3.04 21.95 1.72
CA LEU A 19 -2.00 22.64 0.95
C LEU A 19 -0.59 22.16 1.30
N ILE A 20 -0.33 21.90 2.58
CA ILE A 20 0.94 21.33 3.04
C ILE A 20 1.10 19.91 2.52
N GLU A 21 0.04 19.10 2.57
CA GLU A 21 0.03 17.74 2.02
C GLU A 21 0.31 17.72 0.52
N LEU A 22 -0.36 18.59 -0.25
CA LEU A 22 -0.13 18.77 -1.67
C LEU A 22 1.34 19.12 -1.95
N GLY A 23 1.92 20.06 -1.19
CA GLY A 23 3.33 20.44 -1.32
C GLY A 23 4.28 19.27 -1.03
N LEU A 24 4.02 18.49 0.03
CA LEU A 24 4.81 17.32 0.41
C LEU A 24 4.74 16.19 -0.63
N PHE A 25 3.57 15.97 -1.23
CA PHE A 25 3.35 14.93 -2.22
C PHE A 25 3.89 15.32 -3.60
N SER A 26 3.82 16.60 -3.95
CA SER A 26 4.37 17.12 -5.21
C SER A 26 5.89 16.94 -5.34
N GLY A 27 6.61 16.89 -4.22
CA GLY A 27 8.05 16.64 -4.19
C GLY A 27 8.43 15.15 -4.33
N LYS A 28 7.47 14.22 -4.44
CA LYS A 28 7.72 12.78 -4.52
C LYS A 28 7.15 12.20 -5.81
N PRO A 29 7.98 11.88 -6.82
CA PRO A 29 7.51 11.40 -8.13
C PRO A 29 6.62 10.14 -8.07
N ASP A 30 6.90 9.21 -7.15
CA ASP A 30 6.12 7.99 -6.93
C ASP A 30 4.71 8.24 -6.38
N ILE A 31 4.49 9.39 -5.73
CA ILE A 31 3.19 9.83 -5.25
C ILE A 31 2.53 10.76 -6.27
N PHE A 32 3.30 11.68 -6.84
CA PHE A 32 2.82 12.71 -7.75
C PHE A 32 2.08 12.13 -8.96
N ASN A 33 2.60 11.05 -9.54
CA ASN A 33 1.99 10.38 -10.69
C ASN A 33 0.62 9.71 -10.41
N LYS A 34 0.26 9.52 -9.14
CA LYS A 34 -1.01 8.94 -8.70
C LYS A 34 -1.81 9.86 -7.78
N LEU A 35 -1.49 11.16 -7.84
CA LEU A 35 -2.15 12.18 -7.05
C LEU A 35 -3.33 12.74 -7.81
N VAL A 36 -4.49 12.75 -7.17
CA VAL A 36 -5.70 13.45 -7.61
C VAL A 36 -6.03 14.51 -6.60
N VAL A 37 -6.26 15.73 -7.07
CA VAL A 37 -6.62 16.87 -6.26
C VAL A 37 -8.06 17.25 -6.54
N ILE A 38 -8.84 17.39 -5.49
CA ILE A 38 -10.22 17.87 -5.54
C ILE A 38 -10.24 19.26 -4.93
N GLN A 39 -10.75 20.24 -5.69
CA GLN A 39 -10.88 21.61 -5.21
C GLN A 39 -12.27 22.19 -5.49
N HIS A 40 -12.62 23.24 -4.77
CA HIS A 40 -13.84 24.00 -5.06
C HIS A 40 -13.69 24.77 -6.37
N SER A 41 -14.74 24.80 -7.18
CA SER A 41 -14.74 25.44 -8.51
C SER A 41 -14.38 26.93 -8.48
N ASP A 42 -14.66 27.65 -7.39
CA ASP A 42 -14.28 29.05 -7.25
C ASP A 42 -12.77 29.26 -7.30
N PHE A 43 -11.97 28.25 -6.87
CA PHE A 43 -10.52 28.33 -6.89
C PHE A 43 -9.90 27.98 -8.24
N SER A 44 -10.67 27.42 -9.18
CA SER A 44 -10.17 27.01 -10.49
C SER A 44 -9.70 28.17 -11.36
N SER A 45 -10.29 29.34 -11.18
CA SER A 45 -9.96 30.59 -11.92
C SER A 45 -8.90 31.46 -11.22
N GLU A 46 -8.52 31.14 -9.97
CA GLU A 46 -7.54 31.94 -9.24
C GLU A 46 -6.11 31.68 -9.73
N GLN A 47 -5.41 32.75 -10.12
CA GLN A 47 -3.97 32.72 -10.39
C GLN A 47 -3.18 32.74 -9.08
N SER A 48 -3.20 31.63 -8.35
CA SER A 48 -2.44 31.44 -7.13
C SER A 48 -1.13 30.70 -7.39
N PHE A 49 -0.17 30.79 -6.49
CA PHE A 49 1.08 30.01 -6.57
C PHE A 49 0.80 28.49 -6.67
N ILE A 50 -0.31 28.04 -6.09
CA ILE A 50 -0.71 26.62 -6.10
C ILE A 50 -1.30 26.23 -7.45
N SER A 51 -2.15 27.07 -8.04
CA SER A 51 -2.74 26.82 -9.36
C SER A 51 -1.70 26.87 -10.48
N LEU A 52 -0.74 27.79 -10.41
CA LEU A 52 0.34 27.94 -11.39
C LEU A 52 1.49 26.95 -11.20
N GLY A 53 1.68 26.43 -9.97
CA GLY A 53 2.72 25.46 -9.63
C GLY A 53 2.23 24.00 -9.67
N PRO A 54 1.93 23.40 -8.49
CA PRO A 54 1.66 21.98 -8.41
C PRO A 54 0.41 21.52 -9.17
N LEU A 55 -0.67 22.32 -9.22
CA LEU A 55 -1.88 21.93 -9.95
C LEU A 55 -1.67 21.97 -11.46
N SER A 56 -0.95 22.98 -11.97
CA SER A 56 -0.59 23.04 -13.38
C SER A 56 0.30 21.87 -13.79
N ALA A 57 1.27 21.50 -12.95
CA ALA A 57 2.13 20.36 -13.20
C ALA A 57 1.35 19.02 -13.18
N LEU A 58 0.36 18.87 -12.29
CA LEU A 58 -0.52 17.70 -12.29
C LEU A 58 -1.36 17.62 -13.56
N ARG A 59 -1.99 18.72 -13.98
CA ARG A 59 -2.77 18.76 -15.22
C ARG A 59 -1.93 18.45 -16.45
N ALA A 60 -0.65 18.83 -16.46
CA ALA A 60 0.27 18.51 -17.56
C ALA A 60 0.55 17.00 -17.68
N ILE A 61 0.50 16.25 -16.59
CA ILE A 61 0.65 14.77 -16.61
C ILE A 61 -0.67 14.11 -17.00
N ASN A 62 -1.75 14.51 -16.37
CA ASN A 62 -3.10 14.02 -16.64
C ASN A 62 -4.11 15.14 -16.34
N GLU A 63 -4.80 15.59 -17.36
CA GLU A 63 -5.78 16.69 -17.24
C GLU A 63 -6.86 16.42 -16.18
N ASN A 64 -7.21 15.15 -16.00
CA ASN A 64 -8.19 14.72 -15.02
C ASN A 64 -7.64 14.57 -13.58
N SER A 65 -6.35 14.87 -13.34
CA SER A 65 -5.78 14.79 -11.98
C SER A 65 -6.19 15.96 -11.06
N VAL A 66 -6.82 16.98 -11.60
CA VAL A 66 -7.41 18.09 -10.81
C VAL A 66 -8.88 18.19 -11.13
N LEU A 67 -9.70 17.91 -10.14
CA LEU A 67 -11.15 17.85 -10.26
C LEU A 67 -11.79 19.05 -9.55
N ASP A 68 -12.62 19.76 -10.26
CA ASP A 68 -13.31 20.96 -9.78
C ASP A 68 -14.77 20.64 -9.49
N TYR A 69 -15.22 20.84 -8.24
CA TYR A 69 -16.60 20.63 -7.84
C TYR A 69 -17.14 21.85 -7.11
N ASN A 70 -18.46 22.03 -7.20
CA ASN A 70 -19.15 23.07 -6.45
C ASN A 70 -19.85 22.46 -5.23
N TRP A 71 -19.52 22.94 -4.02
CA TRP A 71 -20.20 22.59 -2.78
C TRP A 71 -20.42 23.83 -1.90
N PRO A 72 -21.44 23.82 -1.02
CA PRO A 72 -21.69 24.98 -0.16
C PRO A 72 -20.53 25.23 0.80
N PHE A 73 -19.87 26.37 0.67
CA PHE A 73 -18.85 26.85 1.60
C PHE A 73 -19.52 27.46 2.83
N LYS A 74 -19.68 26.72 3.92
CA LYS A 74 -19.98 27.32 5.23
C LYS A 74 -18.70 27.31 6.07
N LYS A 75 -18.37 28.45 6.70
CA LYS A 75 -17.12 28.69 7.45
C LYS A 75 -16.77 27.66 8.52
N GLU A 76 -17.67 26.78 8.91
CA GLU A 76 -17.48 25.82 10.00
C GLU A 76 -17.48 24.34 9.58
N PHE A 77 -18.10 23.97 8.46
CA PHE A 77 -18.11 22.58 7.97
C PHE A 77 -18.34 22.53 6.46
N ILE A 78 -17.52 21.74 5.75
CA ILE A 78 -17.80 21.34 4.36
C ILE A 78 -18.95 20.31 4.42
N LYS A 79 -20.12 20.70 3.98
CA LYS A 79 -21.23 19.76 3.80
C LYS A 79 -21.36 19.42 2.32
N LEU A 80 -20.65 18.37 1.91
CA LEU A 80 -20.87 17.78 0.59
C LEU A 80 -22.31 17.25 0.54
N ASN A 81 -23.04 17.57 -0.52
CA ASN A 81 -24.33 16.94 -0.77
C ASN A 81 -24.10 15.54 -1.37
N ASP A 82 -25.10 14.66 -1.27
CA ASP A 82 -25.00 13.27 -1.74
C ASP A 82 -24.73 13.17 -3.25
N GLU A 83 -25.15 14.17 -4.05
CA GLU A 83 -24.91 14.19 -5.50
C GLU A 83 -23.45 14.47 -5.82
N VAL A 84 -22.84 15.47 -5.18
CA VAL A 84 -21.41 15.77 -5.33
C VAL A 84 -20.57 14.62 -4.84
N LEU A 85 -20.91 13.99 -3.71
CA LEU A 85 -20.22 12.80 -3.22
C LEU A 85 -20.26 11.64 -4.23
N LYS A 86 -21.40 11.39 -4.86
CA LYS A 86 -21.53 10.36 -5.90
C LYS A 86 -20.63 10.65 -7.11
N LEU A 87 -20.58 11.91 -7.58
CA LEU A 87 -19.72 12.31 -8.69
C LEU A 87 -18.23 12.11 -8.32
N ILE A 88 -17.80 12.57 -7.14
CA ILE A 88 -16.44 12.37 -6.64
C ILE A 88 -16.08 10.87 -6.60
N CYS A 89 -16.98 10.03 -6.07
CA CYS A 89 -16.76 8.58 -6.01
C CYS A 89 -16.67 7.94 -7.39
N GLN A 90 -17.44 8.41 -8.36
CA GLN A 90 -17.39 7.93 -9.75
C GLN A 90 -16.05 8.29 -10.39
N ASP A 91 -15.59 9.53 -10.26
CA ASP A 91 -14.34 9.99 -10.86
C ASP A 91 -13.13 9.31 -10.20
N ILE A 92 -13.10 9.16 -8.88
CA ILE A 92 -12.08 8.37 -8.17
C ILE A 92 -12.07 6.92 -8.67
N SER A 93 -13.25 6.32 -8.91
CA SER A 93 -13.36 4.95 -9.41
C SER A 93 -12.83 4.82 -10.85
N LEU A 94 -13.00 5.84 -11.68
CA LEU A 94 -12.43 5.89 -13.03
C LEU A 94 -10.90 5.99 -12.97
N HIS A 95 -10.34 6.84 -12.12
CA HIS A 95 -8.90 6.92 -11.90
C HIS A 95 -8.31 5.58 -11.44
N LEU A 96 -8.92 4.92 -10.47
CA LEU A 96 -8.47 3.60 -10.00
C LEU A 96 -8.50 2.51 -11.07
N LYS A 97 -9.38 2.63 -12.07
CA LYS A 97 -9.45 1.67 -13.20
C LYS A 97 -8.38 1.96 -14.26
N SER A 98 -8.08 3.23 -14.53
CA SER A 98 -7.11 3.65 -15.55
C SER A 98 -5.66 3.40 -15.14
N GLU A 99 -5.33 3.51 -13.85
CA GLU A 99 -3.98 3.46 -13.31
C GLU A 99 -3.44 2.04 -13.03
N ARG A 100 -4.17 0.96 -13.39
CA ARG A 100 -3.73 -0.42 -13.15
C ARG A 100 -2.61 -0.87 -14.08
N THR A 101 -1.49 -0.18 -14.09
CA THR A 101 -0.27 -0.64 -14.76
C THR A 101 0.51 -1.57 -13.83
N GLN A 102 0.80 -2.79 -14.30
CA GLN A 102 1.69 -3.71 -13.59
C GLN A 102 3.11 -3.16 -13.71
N SER A 103 3.64 -2.60 -12.63
CA SER A 103 5.04 -2.19 -12.57
C SER A 103 5.96 -3.41 -12.36
N LYS A 104 7.16 -3.34 -12.93
CA LYS A 104 8.20 -4.33 -12.65
C LYS A 104 8.63 -4.20 -11.19
N PHE A 105 8.72 -5.33 -10.49
CA PHE A 105 9.15 -5.34 -9.08
C PHE A 105 10.57 -4.79 -8.92
N ASP A 106 10.71 -3.83 -8.01
CA ASP A 106 11.99 -3.29 -7.56
C ASP A 106 11.98 -3.19 -6.02
N ILE A 107 12.90 -3.91 -5.37
CA ILE A 107 13.05 -3.93 -3.91
C ILE A 107 13.44 -2.57 -3.32
N ASN A 108 13.97 -1.65 -4.14
CA ASN A 108 14.36 -0.31 -3.71
C ASN A 108 13.16 0.64 -3.56
N ILE A 109 12.04 0.30 -4.15
CA ILE A 109 10.78 1.04 -4.01
C ILE A 109 10.10 0.57 -2.73
N ASP A 110 9.86 1.49 -1.79
CA ASP A 110 9.27 1.16 -0.49
C ASP A 110 7.90 0.47 -0.61
N ALA A 111 7.07 0.88 -1.57
CA ALA A 111 5.79 0.23 -1.86
C ALA A 111 5.98 -1.24 -2.24
N HIS A 112 6.93 -1.54 -3.12
CA HIS A 112 7.21 -2.92 -3.53
C HIS A 112 7.77 -3.76 -2.38
N LEU A 113 8.63 -3.18 -1.53
CA LEU A 113 9.14 -3.84 -0.33
C LEU A 113 8.03 -4.18 0.65
N ILE A 114 7.07 -3.27 0.87
CA ILE A 114 5.93 -3.49 1.76
C ILE A 114 5.08 -4.68 1.26
N LEU A 115 4.74 -4.68 -0.03
CA LEU A 115 3.98 -5.78 -0.64
C LEU A 115 4.77 -7.10 -0.63
N PHE A 116 6.09 -7.04 -0.83
CA PHE A 116 6.94 -8.23 -0.75
C PHE A 116 6.99 -8.83 0.66
N ILE A 117 7.09 -7.99 1.70
CA ILE A 117 7.01 -8.44 3.10
C ILE A 117 5.63 -9.07 3.38
N TYR A 118 4.55 -8.53 2.83
CA TYR A 118 3.24 -9.16 2.93
C TYR A 118 3.23 -10.58 2.33
N GLU A 119 3.84 -10.79 1.15
CA GLU A 119 3.95 -12.12 0.55
C GLU A 119 4.85 -13.06 1.37
N VAL A 120 5.92 -12.56 1.98
CA VAL A 120 6.74 -13.34 2.93
C VAL A 120 5.88 -13.80 4.11
N ILE A 121 5.07 -12.91 4.68
CA ILE A 121 4.14 -13.28 5.77
C ILE A 121 3.16 -14.35 5.29
N ARG A 122 2.55 -14.21 4.10
CA ARG A 122 1.64 -15.21 3.52
C ARG A 122 2.27 -16.59 3.34
N CYS A 123 3.56 -16.62 2.97
CA CYS A 123 4.27 -17.89 2.81
C CYS A 123 4.58 -18.57 4.14
N PHE A 124 5.05 -17.79 5.10
CA PHE A 124 5.72 -18.32 6.29
C PHE A 124 4.91 -18.20 7.59
N PHE A 125 3.67 -17.63 7.54
CA PHE A 125 2.90 -17.46 8.78
C PHE A 125 2.64 -18.80 9.52
N PRO A 126 2.60 -18.79 10.85
CA PRO A 126 2.87 -17.70 11.77
C PRO A 126 4.36 -17.35 11.81
N ILE A 127 4.71 -16.09 11.59
CA ILE A 127 6.08 -15.60 11.49
C ILE A 127 6.31 -14.40 12.40
N THR A 128 7.51 -14.24 12.96
CA THR A 128 7.88 -13.09 13.78
C THR A 128 8.58 -12.00 12.94
N GLU A 129 8.62 -10.76 13.45
CA GLU A 129 9.33 -9.66 12.78
C GLU A 129 10.83 -9.93 12.60
N LYS A 130 11.44 -10.66 13.52
CA LYS A 130 12.84 -11.06 13.40
C LYS A 130 13.05 -12.05 12.26
N GLU A 131 12.21 -13.04 12.13
CA GLU A 131 12.27 -14.03 11.07
C GLU A 131 11.96 -13.42 9.69
N ILE A 132 11.09 -12.42 9.60
CA ILE A 132 10.92 -11.63 8.37
C ILE A 132 12.23 -10.96 8.00
N LEU A 133 12.92 -10.34 8.97
CA LEU A 133 14.24 -9.75 8.75
C LEU A 133 15.26 -10.78 8.25
N ASP A 134 15.31 -11.96 8.88
CA ASP A 134 16.22 -13.04 8.51
C ASP A 134 15.98 -13.50 7.06
N VAL A 135 14.71 -13.65 6.64
CA VAL A 135 14.33 -13.97 5.26
C VAL A 135 14.79 -12.89 4.28
N LEU A 136 14.59 -11.61 4.61
CA LEU A 136 15.02 -10.50 3.76
C LEU A 136 16.53 -10.46 3.58
N GLN A 137 17.30 -10.67 4.66
CA GLN A 137 18.75 -10.70 4.63
C GLN A 137 19.28 -11.89 3.83
N LEU A 138 18.61 -13.04 3.91
CA LEU A 138 18.96 -14.23 3.14
C LEU A 138 18.73 -14.02 1.63
N LEU A 139 17.64 -13.38 1.25
CA LEU A 139 17.28 -13.17 -0.16
C LEU A 139 18.04 -12.02 -0.82
N TYR A 140 18.44 -11.01 -0.04
CA TYR A 140 19.06 -9.77 -0.54
C TYR A 140 20.32 -9.45 0.26
N VAL A 141 21.37 -10.29 0.13
CA VAL A 141 22.63 -10.21 0.89
C VAL A 141 23.34 -8.85 0.73
N SER A 142 23.19 -8.20 -0.41
CA SER A 142 23.82 -6.89 -0.71
C SER A 142 23.10 -5.69 -0.10
N ARG A 143 21.97 -5.88 0.60
CA ARG A 143 21.16 -4.81 1.16
C ARG A 143 21.00 -4.98 2.66
N GLU A 144 21.23 -3.90 3.38
CA GLU A 144 20.96 -3.87 4.82
C GLU A 144 19.47 -3.59 5.10
N PHE A 145 18.85 -4.52 5.82
CA PHE A 145 17.53 -4.34 6.40
C PHE A 145 17.64 -4.22 7.90
N THR A 146 16.82 -3.36 8.50
CA THR A 146 16.80 -3.18 9.95
C THR A 146 15.47 -3.68 10.54
N LEU A 147 15.51 -4.21 11.75
CA LEU A 147 14.32 -4.62 12.48
C LEU A 147 13.34 -3.45 12.66
N LYS A 148 13.84 -2.21 12.81
CA LYS A 148 13.03 -0.99 12.87
C LYS A 148 12.21 -0.79 11.59
N LYS A 149 12.80 -1.03 10.42
CA LYS A 149 12.10 -0.92 9.12
C LYS A 149 11.03 -2.02 8.98
N VAL A 150 11.35 -3.26 9.36
CA VAL A 150 10.38 -4.36 9.36
C VAL A 150 9.20 -4.06 10.29
N LYS A 151 9.45 -3.60 11.52
CA LYS A 151 8.40 -3.21 12.48
C LYS A 151 7.50 -2.11 11.93
N LYS A 152 8.07 -1.08 11.27
CA LYS A 152 7.30 -0.02 10.63
C LYS A 152 6.39 -0.59 9.52
N ILE A 153 6.91 -1.50 8.70
CA ILE A 153 6.16 -2.11 7.60
C ILE A 153 5.04 -3.03 8.13
N THR A 154 5.33 -3.89 9.10
CA THR A 154 4.29 -4.76 9.70
C THR A 154 3.21 -3.97 10.42
N TYR A 155 3.55 -2.81 11.01
CA TYR A 155 2.58 -1.88 11.55
C TYR A 155 1.68 -1.29 10.43
N LEU A 156 2.25 -0.84 9.31
CA LEU A 156 1.48 -0.32 8.18
C LEU A 156 0.56 -1.40 7.60
N LEU A 157 1.06 -2.62 7.39
CA LEU A 157 0.25 -3.75 6.91
C LEU A 157 -0.93 -4.06 7.85
N SER A 158 -0.72 -3.93 9.17
CA SER A 158 -1.80 -4.08 10.15
C SER A 158 -2.82 -2.94 10.09
N ARG A 159 -2.38 -1.70 9.79
CA ARG A 159 -3.30 -0.55 9.61
C ARG A 159 -4.10 -0.62 8.32
N PHE A 160 -3.63 -1.37 7.33
CA PHE A 160 -4.35 -1.67 6.10
C PHE A 160 -5.23 -2.93 6.18
N ASP A 161 -5.38 -3.51 7.37
CA ASP A 161 -6.12 -4.76 7.61
C ASP A 161 -5.65 -5.91 6.69
N LEU A 162 -4.35 -5.93 6.36
CA LEU A 162 -3.75 -7.02 5.59
C LEU A 162 -3.18 -8.12 6.46
N VAL A 163 -2.73 -7.77 7.68
CA VAL A 163 -2.13 -8.73 8.63
C VAL A 163 -2.66 -8.56 10.04
N GLY A 164 -2.84 -9.68 10.72
CA GLY A 164 -3.11 -9.76 12.15
C GLY A 164 -1.88 -10.11 12.95
N LYS A 165 -1.93 -9.86 14.26
CA LYS A 165 -0.88 -10.22 15.22
C LYS A 165 -1.46 -11.06 16.35
N ARG A 166 -0.75 -12.14 16.75
CA ARG A 166 -1.11 -13.00 17.87
C ARG A 166 0.09 -13.26 18.76
N THR A 167 -0.06 -13.06 20.05
CA THR A 167 1.04 -13.29 21.02
C THR A 167 0.82 -14.63 21.72
N ILE A 168 1.80 -15.51 21.61
CA ILE A 168 1.84 -16.82 22.29
C ILE A 168 3.12 -16.90 23.11
N SER A 169 2.99 -17.10 24.41
CA SER A 169 4.14 -17.25 25.33
C SER A 169 5.26 -16.22 25.08
N SER A 170 4.93 -14.93 25.14
CA SER A 170 5.85 -13.79 24.91
C SER A 170 6.39 -13.57 23.49
N LYS A 171 6.04 -14.39 22.51
CA LYS A 171 6.38 -14.18 21.10
C LYS A 171 5.15 -13.70 20.32
N THR A 172 5.30 -12.60 19.58
CA THR A 172 4.25 -12.08 18.70
C THR A 172 4.45 -12.62 17.30
N TYR A 173 3.47 -13.36 16.82
CA TYR A 173 3.39 -13.91 15.48
C TYR A 173 2.48 -13.06 14.62
N ILE A 174 2.84 -12.96 13.34
CA ILE A 174 2.13 -12.20 12.32
C ILE A 174 1.55 -13.19 11.32
N TYR A 175 0.34 -12.92 10.85
CA TYR A 175 -0.37 -13.75 9.88
C TYR A 175 -1.21 -12.91 8.93
N PRO A 176 -1.48 -13.36 7.69
CA PRO A 176 -2.36 -12.65 6.77
C PRO A 176 -3.82 -12.78 7.21
N LEU A 177 -4.59 -11.69 7.14
CA LEU A 177 -6.05 -11.74 7.39
C LEU A 177 -6.79 -12.35 6.21
N ASP A 178 -6.28 -12.15 4.99
CA ASP A 178 -6.76 -12.81 3.79
C ASP A 178 -5.62 -13.59 3.13
N GLN A 179 -5.82 -14.89 2.93
CA GLN A 179 -4.82 -15.79 2.36
C GLN A 179 -4.90 -15.88 0.83
N GLU A 180 -6.01 -15.49 0.23
CA GLU A 180 -6.26 -15.61 -1.22
C GLU A 180 -5.73 -14.42 -2.01
N ILE A 181 -5.67 -13.24 -1.40
CA ILE A 181 -5.22 -12.03 -2.07
C ILE A 181 -3.71 -12.07 -2.31
N THR A 182 -3.32 -12.24 -3.56
CA THR A 182 -1.91 -12.13 -4.00
C THR A 182 -1.61 -10.71 -4.46
N LYS A 183 -0.66 -10.04 -3.81
CA LYS A 183 -0.26 -8.66 -4.13
C LYS A 183 0.93 -8.60 -5.09
N VAL A 184 1.80 -9.62 -5.08
CA VAL A 184 3.00 -9.70 -5.92
C VAL A 184 3.03 -11.02 -6.65
N LYS A 185 3.14 -10.99 -7.99
CA LYS A 185 3.37 -12.19 -8.79
C LYS A 185 4.86 -12.44 -8.89
N LEU A 186 5.35 -13.46 -8.21
CA LEU A 186 6.73 -13.88 -8.32
C LEU A 186 6.89 -14.84 -9.50
N ALA A 187 7.97 -14.63 -10.27
CA ALA A 187 8.31 -15.49 -11.37
C ALA A 187 9.83 -15.66 -11.45
N TYR A 188 10.27 -16.88 -11.66
CA TYR A 188 11.66 -17.21 -11.90
C TYR A 188 11.87 -17.51 -13.39
N LYS A 189 12.88 -16.92 -14.00
CA LYS A 189 13.28 -17.19 -15.37
C LYS A 189 14.68 -17.82 -15.35
N PRO A 190 14.78 -19.15 -15.34
CA PRO A 190 16.08 -19.80 -15.47
C PRO A 190 16.69 -19.46 -16.83
N THR A 191 18.02 -19.32 -16.87
CA THR A 191 18.77 -18.98 -18.08
C THR A 191 18.40 -19.94 -19.22
N GLY A 192 17.88 -19.42 -20.32
CA GLY A 192 17.53 -20.18 -21.52
C GLY A 192 16.23 -21.01 -21.47
N LYS A 193 15.40 -20.88 -20.41
CA LYS A 193 14.16 -21.67 -20.26
C LYS A 193 12.91 -20.77 -20.15
N LYS A 194 11.72 -21.40 -20.28
CA LYS A 194 10.43 -20.72 -20.08
C LYS A 194 10.35 -20.14 -18.67
N LYS A 195 9.72 -18.98 -18.55
CA LYS A 195 9.39 -18.34 -17.28
C LYS A 195 8.55 -19.30 -16.41
N LEU A 196 9.05 -19.66 -15.24
CA LEU A 196 8.30 -20.43 -14.25
C LEU A 196 7.61 -19.46 -13.28
N ILE A 197 6.30 -19.58 -13.16
CA ILE A 197 5.53 -18.84 -12.15
C ILE A 197 5.78 -19.55 -10.82
N PHE A 198 6.18 -18.78 -9.83
CA PHE A 198 6.38 -19.29 -8.48
C PHE A 198 5.02 -19.54 -7.82
N ASP A 199 4.80 -20.78 -7.40
CA ASP A 199 3.56 -21.20 -6.74
C ASP A 199 3.71 -21.10 -5.22
N PHE A 200 3.18 -20.03 -4.64
CA PHE A 200 3.20 -19.81 -3.20
C PHE A 200 2.49 -20.91 -2.41
N MET A 201 1.42 -21.49 -2.96
CA MET A 201 0.69 -22.56 -2.27
C MET A 201 1.53 -23.82 -2.16
N LYS A 202 2.28 -24.18 -3.21
CA LYS A 202 3.23 -25.31 -3.16
C LYS A 202 4.33 -25.07 -2.11
N LEU A 203 4.89 -23.86 -2.08
CA LEU A 203 5.87 -23.51 -1.04
C LEU A 203 5.23 -23.60 0.35
N ARG A 204 4.04 -23.06 0.52
CA ARG A 204 3.31 -23.11 1.80
C ARG A 204 3.11 -24.56 2.27
N VAL A 205 2.67 -25.44 1.39
CA VAL A 205 2.48 -26.88 1.71
C VAL A 205 3.78 -27.52 2.20
N SER A 206 4.93 -27.20 1.59
CA SER A 206 6.23 -27.73 2.02
C SER A 206 6.71 -27.16 3.37
N ILE A 207 6.30 -25.96 3.74
CA ILE A 207 6.70 -25.30 4.99
C ILE A 207 5.84 -25.72 6.19
N VAL A 208 4.56 -26.06 5.97
CA VAL A 208 3.62 -26.40 7.04
C VAL A 208 4.12 -27.50 7.99
N PRO A 209 4.75 -28.58 7.55
CA PRO A 209 5.32 -29.60 8.46
C PRO A 209 6.36 -29.01 9.42
N HIS A 210 7.23 -28.12 8.93
CA HIS A 210 8.24 -27.44 9.76
C HIS A 210 7.60 -26.47 10.77
N ILE A 211 6.51 -25.80 10.39
CA ILE A 211 5.75 -24.95 11.30
C ILE A 211 5.14 -25.77 12.43
N ARG A 212 4.59 -26.94 12.10
CA ARG A 212 3.95 -27.84 13.07
C ARG A 212 4.93 -28.53 14.01
N SER A 213 6.19 -28.69 13.62
CA SER A 213 7.24 -29.23 14.51
C SER A 213 7.65 -28.28 15.63
N ASP A 214 7.43 -26.97 15.48
CA ASP A 214 7.57 -25.98 16.57
C ASP A 214 6.25 -25.85 17.34
N THR A 215 6.25 -26.31 18.59
CA THR A 215 5.06 -26.35 19.46
C THR A 215 4.37 -24.98 19.59
N ARG A 216 5.14 -23.89 19.71
CA ARG A 216 4.58 -22.54 19.86
C ARG A 216 3.95 -22.04 18.57
N ARG A 217 4.56 -22.36 17.42
CA ARG A 217 3.98 -22.02 16.11
C ARG A 217 2.76 -22.86 15.79
N ALA A 218 2.76 -24.14 16.18
CA ALA A 218 1.61 -24.99 16.03
C ALA A 218 0.41 -24.44 16.81
N LEU A 219 0.60 -24.01 18.07
CA LEU A 219 -0.42 -23.32 18.85
C LEU A 219 -0.88 -22.02 18.21
N ALA A 220 0.04 -21.18 17.76
CA ALA A 220 -0.31 -19.95 17.06
C ALA A 220 -1.15 -20.23 15.80
N LEU A 221 -0.80 -21.25 15.03
CA LEU A 221 -1.54 -21.65 13.83
C LEU A 221 -2.96 -22.16 14.15
N GLN A 222 -3.12 -22.89 15.26
CA GLN A 222 -4.43 -23.35 15.71
C GLN A 222 -5.33 -22.17 16.13
N GLU A 223 -4.80 -21.25 16.93
CA GLU A 223 -5.52 -20.06 17.33
C GLU A 223 -5.92 -19.17 16.14
N ILE A 224 -5.01 -18.94 15.18
CA ILE A 224 -5.30 -18.17 13.97
C ILE A 224 -6.48 -18.78 13.19
N LYS A 225 -6.49 -20.11 13.03
CA LYS A 225 -7.57 -20.82 12.32
C LYS A 225 -8.91 -20.82 13.03
N ALA A 226 -8.92 -20.67 14.34
CA ALA A 226 -10.16 -20.60 15.11
C ALA A 226 -10.89 -19.25 14.98
N TYR A 227 -10.19 -18.21 14.47
CA TYR A 227 -10.72 -16.85 14.28
C TYR A 227 -10.84 -16.43 12.81
N SER A 228 -10.48 -17.31 11.85
CA SER A 228 -10.70 -17.15 10.41
C SER A 228 -11.98 -17.83 9.95
#